data_d91e29d0f955e05c79c8255bd4a5a665
#
_entry.id   d91e29d0f955e05c79c8255bd4a5a665
#
_cell.length_a   1.000
_cell.length_b   1.000
_cell.length_c   1.000
_cell.angle_alpha   90.00
_cell.angle_beta   90.00
_cell.angle_gamma   90.00
#
_symmetry.space_group_name_H-M   'P 1'
#
loop_
_entity.id
_entity.type
_entity.pdbx_description
1 polymer ?
#
loop_
_entity_poly.entity_id
_entity_poly.type
_entity_poly.pdbx_seq_one_letter_code
_entity_poly.pdbx_strand_id
1 'polypeptide(L)'
;MRVLIAAGGTAGHINPALAIAGALKKADPTAEIHFAGRKEGMEYSLVTQAGYPFHHIEITGFQRKLSLHNIKRNIVTLWNLALSGPKAKAIMKEVQPDLVIGCGGYVSGPVVRCAAKMGIHTALHEQNAFPGVTNKLLAPDVDIVFAAVPAAVEKLGAPQKTIVVGNPVRPEVFTQAKNRDAIRAQLGAGDRTVILSFGGSLGARRVNEVVGDLCAWEQHEHKPVLHLHATGQYGVQLFKDLEQQKGFAEGDSLVVKEYINNMPELLAAADLVISRAGALTLAELEAVGRAAVLIPSPNVAENHQYYNAMELQKAGAAVVIEEKDLTGEKLVQTVSEMLTQPGKLAEMGRNARSLSVDDSLDRIAAALLELVKKA
;
A
#
# COMPACT_ATOMS: atom_id res chain seq x y z
N MET A 1 4.58 -26.53 9.90
CA MET A 1 5.62 -25.65 9.30
C MET A 1 5.77 -24.40 10.18
N ARG A 2 7.01 -23.97 10.45
CA ARG A 2 7.29 -22.71 11.18
C ARG A 2 7.78 -21.65 10.19
N VAL A 3 7.15 -20.48 10.23
CA VAL A 3 7.43 -19.39 9.30
C VAL A 3 7.84 -18.13 10.08
N LEU A 4 8.90 -17.48 9.66
CA LEU A 4 9.29 -16.17 10.18
C LEU A 4 9.12 -15.13 9.07
N ILE A 5 8.31 -14.08 9.33
CA ILE A 5 8.05 -13.00 8.38
C ILE A 5 8.74 -11.72 8.87
N ALA A 6 9.55 -11.12 8.03
CA ALA A 6 10.23 -9.85 8.31
C ALA A 6 9.61 -8.72 7.49
N ALA A 7 9.00 -7.76 8.17
CA ALA A 7 8.39 -6.59 7.55
C ALA A 7 8.43 -5.40 8.50
N GLY A 8 8.60 -4.19 7.98
CA GLY A 8 8.58 -3.03 8.88
C GLY A 8 8.70 -1.69 8.15
N GLY A 9 8.63 -0.63 8.95
CA GLY A 9 8.79 0.76 8.53
C GLY A 9 7.52 1.42 8.05
N THR A 10 6.67 0.75 7.27
CA THR A 10 5.40 1.32 6.75
C THR A 10 4.30 0.27 6.68
N ALA A 11 3.04 0.70 6.74
CA ALA A 11 1.88 -0.17 6.54
C ALA A 11 1.91 -0.86 5.16
N GLY A 12 2.54 -0.25 4.15
CA GLY A 12 2.72 -0.83 2.81
C GLY A 12 3.55 -2.11 2.79
N HIS A 13 4.41 -2.35 3.79
CA HIS A 13 5.15 -3.61 3.96
C HIS A 13 4.47 -4.56 4.94
N ILE A 14 3.86 -4.01 6.00
CA ILE A 14 3.29 -4.79 7.10
C ILE A 14 1.98 -5.45 6.70
N ASN A 15 1.08 -4.73 6.02
CA ASN A 15 -0.22 -5.28 5.62
C ASN A 15 -0.10 -6.45 4.63
N PRO A 16 0.75 -6.42 3.58
CA PRO A 16 1.03 -7.60 2.76
C PRO A 16 1.57 -8.77 3.56
N ALA A 17 2.46 -8.52 4.53
CA ALA A 17 3.02 -9.54 5.40
C ALA A 17 1.93 -10.23 6.24
N LEU A 18 1.01 -9.45 6.82
CA LEU A 18 -0.13 -9.97 7.57
C LEU A 18 -1.12 -10.74 6.67
N ALA A 19 -1.36 -10.27 5.46
CA ALA A 19 -2.21 -10.95 4.50
C ALA A 19 -1.61 -12.30 4.07
N ILE A 20 -0.30 -12.36 3.81
CA ILE A 20 0.43 -13.61 3.50
C ILE A 20 0.37 -14.57 4.69
N ALA A 21 0.57 -14.07 5.93
CA ALA A 21 0.41 -14.86 7.14
C ALA A 21 -0.98 -15.49 7.26
N GLY A 22 -2.02 -14.70 7.03
CA GLY A 22 -3.41 -15.17 7.01
C GLY A 22 -3.68 -16.24 5.94
N ALA A 23 -3.14 -16.06 4.73
CA ALA A 23 -3.26 -17.01 3.64
C ALA A 23 -2.54 -18.34 3.95
N LEU A 24 -1.34 -18.28 4.54
CA LEU A 24 -0.61 -19.46 4.99
C LEU A 24 -1.37 -20.20 6.10
N LYS A 25 -1.94 -19.50 7.08
CA LYS A 25 -2.78 -20.10 8.13
C LYS A 25 -4.03 -20.75 7.59
N LYS A 26 -4.64 -20.16 6.56
CA LYS A 26 -5.80 -20.75 5.86
C LYS A 26 -5.42 -22.04 5.11
N ALA A 27 -4.27 -22.04 4.45
CA ALA A 27 -3.78 -23.18 3.66
C ALA A 27 -3.18 -24.30 4.52
N ASP A 28 -2.53 -23.95 5.64
CA ASP A 28 -2.02 -24.88 6.67
C ASP A 28 -2.36 -24.34 8.07
N PRO A 29 -3.50 -24.78 8.66
CA PRO A 29 -3.91 -24.37 10.01
C PRO A 29 -2.90 -24.72 11.12
N THR A 30 -2.00 -25.67 10.88
CA THR A 30 -0.96 -26.08 11.82
C THR A 30 0.30 -25.21 11.75
N ALA A 31 0.42 -24.35 10.73
CA ALA A 31 1.57 -23.48 10.57
C ALA A 31 1.75 -22.55 11.78
N GLU A 32 2.95 -22.47 12.33
CA GLU A 32 3.34 -21.52 13.36
C GLU A 32 3.98 -20.30 12.68
N ILE A 33 3.36 -19.13 12.82
CA ILE A 33 3.82 -17.92 12.15
C ILE A 33 4.32 -16.92 13.17
N HIS A 34 5.55 -16.49 12.99
CA HIS A 34 6.26 -15.50 13.79
C HIS A 34 6.61 -14.29 12.94
N PHE A 35 6.74 -13.13 13.57
CA PHE A 35 7.20 -11.90 12.92
C PHE A 35 8.49 -11.37 13.55
N ALA A 36 9.31 -10.74 12.70
CA ALA A 36 10.49 -10.00 13.15
C ALA A 36 10.37 -8.54 12.73
N GLY A 37 10.62 -7.62 13.66
CA GLY A 37 10.50 -6.20 13.44
C GLY A 37 11.05 -5.34 14.57
N ARG A 38 10.85 -4.01 14.48
CA ARG A 38 11.21 -3.07 15.52
C ARG A 38 10.07 -2.93 16.53
N LYS A 39 10.40 -2.96 17.80
CA LYS A 39 9.41 -2.78 18.88
C LYS A 39 8.81 -1.36 18.90
N GLU A 40 9.60 -0.36 18.50
CA GLU A 40 9.19 1.04 18.40
C GLU A 40 8.54 1.39 17.04
N GLY A 41 8.43 0.41 16.12
CA GLY A 41 7.80 0.57 14.83
C GLY A 41 6.30 0.26 14.87
N MET A 42 5.57 0.72 13.86
CA MET A 42 4.14 0.38 13.71
C MET A 42 3.91 -1.12 13.50
N GLU A 43 4.92 -1.84 13.04
CA GLU A 43 4.87 -3.29 12.87
C GLU A 43 4.59 -4.02 14.17
N TYR A 44 5.12 -3.55 15.30
CA TYR A 44 4.85 -4.16 16.61
C TYR A 44 3.36 -4.13 16.95
N SER A 45 2.75 -2.95 16.87
CA SER A 45 1.33 -2.78 17.18
C SER A 45 0.43 -3.59 16.24
N LEU A 46 0.66 -3.50 14.93
CA LEU A 46 -0.18 -4.18 13.93
C LEU A 46 -0.09 -5.71 14.03
N VAL A 47 1.13 -6.24 14.21
CA VAL A 47 1.37 -7.68 14.30
C VAL A 47 0.81 -8.26 15.60
N THR A 48 1.03 -7.59 16.74
CA THR A 48 0.54 -8.06 18.04
C THR A 48 -0.99 -7.97 18.14
N GLN A 49 -1.62 -6.94 17.55
CA GLN A 49 -3.07 -6.85 17.42
C GLN A 49 -3.65 -7.98 16.56
N ALA A 50 -2.90 -8.43 15.55
CA ALA A 50 -3.28 -9.59 14.73
C ALA A 50 -3.02 -10.94 15.43
N GLY A 51 -2.47 -10.96 16.66
CA GLY A 51 -2.27 -12.15 17.49
C GLY A 51 -1.04 -12.97 17.15
N TYR A 52 -0.09 -12.44 16.37
CA TYR A 52 1.13 -13.17 16.02
C TYR A 52 2.29 -12.91 17.03
N PRO A 53 3.12 -13.93 17.35
CA PRO A 53 4.36 -13.77 18.09
C PRO A 53 5.31 -12.81 17.37
N PHE A 54 5.96 -11.93 18.14
CA PHE A 54 6.84 -10.88 17.62
C PHE A 54 8.24 -10.93 18.22
N HIS A 55 9.26 -10.99 17.36
CA HIS A 55 10.67 -10.98 17.73
C HIS A 55 11.30 -9.64 17.42
N HIS A 56 11.89 -9.02 18.43
CA HIS A 56 12.50 -7.71 18.30
C HIS A 56 13.87 -7.77 17.65
N ILE A 57 14.05 -7.00 16.58
CA ILE A 57 15.34 -6.72 15.96
C ILE A 57 15.54 -5.22 15.80
N GLU A 58 16.64 -4.71 16.35
CA GLU A 58 16.94 -3.29 16.28
C GLU A 58 17.67 -2.98 14.98
N ILE A 59 17.00 -2.25 14.12
CA ILE A 59 17.56 -1.76 12.87
C ILE A 59 16.92 -0.41 12.52
N THR A 60 17.71 0.50 12.00
CA THR A 60 17.25 1.82 11.56
C THR A 60 17.61 2.04 10.10
N GLY A 61 16.80 2.85 9.42
CA GLY A 61 17.08 3.25 8.04
C GLY A 61 18.09 4.38 7.97
N PHE A 62 18.87 4.40 6.88
CA PHE A 62 19.78 5.50 6.58
C PHE A 62 19.04 6.80 6.30
N GLN A 63 19.50 7.90 6.91
CA GLN A 63 18.98 9.22 6.65
C GLN A 63 19.69 9.80 5.41
N ARG A 64 18.90 10.22 4.41
CA ARG A 64 19.41 10.70 3.10
C ARG A 64 19.89 12.14 3.12
N LYS A 65 19.31 13.02 3.97
CA LYS A 65 19.72 14.42 4.07
C LYS A 65 21.03 14.51 4.85
N LEU A 66 22.04 15.19 4.26
CA LEU A 66 23.31 15.47 4.91
C LEU A 66 23.12 16.59 5.95
N SER A 67 23.16 16.22 7.22
CA SER A 67 23.22 17.12 8.37
C SER A 67 24.04 16.45 9.48
N LEU A 68 24.64 17.24 10.37
CA LEU A 68 25.40 16.70 11.52
C LEU A 68 24.55 15.75 12.38
N HIS A 69 23.27 16.05 12.54
CA HIS A 69 22.31 15.19 13.22
C HIS A 69 22.12 13.84 12.48
N ASN A 70 21.98 13.89 11.16
CA ASN A 70 21.79 12.69 10.34
C ASN A 70 23.07 11.85 10.22
N ILE A 71 24.26 12.48 10.25
CA ILE A 71 25.56 11.77 10.32
C ILE A 71 25.63 10.93 11.59
N LYS A 72 25.30 11.50 12.76
CA LYS A 72 25.23 10.73 14.02
C LYS A 72 24.23 9.56 13.93
N ARG A 73 23.03 9.80 13.37
CA ARG A 73 22.04 8.76 13.16
C ARG A 73 22.52 7.66 12.21
N ASN A 74 23.21 8.01 11.14
CA ASN A 74 23.76 7.03 10.21
C ASN A 74 24.89 6.21 10.80
N ILE A 75 25.69 6.74 11.74
CA ILE A 75 26.68 5.97 12.50
C ILE A 75 25.96 4.93 13.38
N VAL A 76 24.90 5.33 14.07
CA VAL A 76 24.07 4.39 14.85
C VAL A 76 23.44 3.33 13.94
N THR A 77 22.99 3.72 12.75
CA THR A 77 22.45 2.79 11.75
C THR A 77 23.48 1.76 11.30
N LEU A 78 24.72 2.17 11.04
CA LEU A 78 25.83 1.25 10.70
C LEU A 78 26.12 0.28 11.86
N TRP A 79 26.13 0.77 13.10
CA TRP A 79 26.32 -0.06 14.28
C TRP A 79 25.18 -1.07 14.44
N ASN A 80 23.94 -0.63 14.34
CA ASN A 80 22.76 -1.50 14.38
C ASN A 80 22.77 -2.53 13.26
N LEU A 81 23.22 -2.16 12.06
CA LEU A 81 23.37 -3.08 10.94
C LEU A 81 24.43 -4.16 11.23
N ALA A 82 25.57 -3.78 11.82
CA ALA A 82 26.58 -4.74 12.23
C ALA A 82 26.10 -5.73 13.31
N LEU A 83 25.30 -5.25 14.27
CA LEU A 83 24.73 -6.07 15.33
C LEU A 83 23.48 -6.86 14.92
N SER A 84 22.84 -6.49 13.80
CA SER A 84 21.61 -7.16 13.33
C SER A 84 21.85 -8.61 12.90
N GLY A 85 23.04 -8.93 12.39
CA GLY A 85 23.39 -10.30 12.00
C GLY A 85 23.37 -11.29 13.18
N PRO A 86 24.09 -11.04 14.28
CA PRO A 86 24.01 -11.87 15.49
C PRO A 86 22.60 -11.97 16.08
N LYS A 87 21.83 -10.86 16.11
CA LYS A 87 20.44 -10.86 16.58
C LYS A 87 19.53 -11.69 15.66
N ALA A 88 19.63 -11.53 14.34
CA ALA A 88 18.90 -12.37 13.38
C ALA A 88 19.22 -13.86 13.58
N LYS A 89 20.51 -14.20 13.78
CA LYS A 89 20.92 -15.59 14.07
C LYS A 89 20.34 -16.13 15.38
N ALA A 90 20.22 -15.29 16.42
CA ALA A 90 19.58 -15.68 17.67
C ALA A 90 18.09 -15.98 17.47
N ILE A 91 17.37 -15.13 16.71
CA ILE A 91 15.95 -15.36 16.34
C ILE A 91 15.81 -16.66 15.52
N MET A 92 16.69 -16.93 14.54
CA MET A 92 16.66 -18.18 13.78
C MET A 92 16.83 -19.41 14.68
N LYS A 93 17.71 -19.34 15.70
CA LYS A 93 17.91 -20.44 16.67
C LYS A 93 16.72 -20.64 17.60
N GLU A 94 16.05 -19.55 17.99
CA GLU A 94 14.87 -19.58 18.86
C GLU A 94 13.65 -20.11 18.12
N VAL A 95 13.33 -19.55 16.96
CA VAL A 95 12.15 -19.88 16.16
C VAL A 95 12.35 -21.19 15.39
N GLN A 96 13.57 -21.48 14.93
CA GLN A 96 13.90 -22.60 14.05
C GLN A 96 12.95 -22.66 12.83
N PRO A 97 12.86 -21.59 12.03
CA PRO A 97 11.90 -21.52 10.95
C PRO A 97 12.28 -22.46 9.78
N ASP A 98 11.27 -23.07 9.17
CA ASP A 98 11.40 -23.82 7.92
C ASP A 98 11.44 -22.86 6.73
N LEU A 99 10.83 -21.67 6.88
CA LEU A 99 10.69 -20.65 5.86
C LEU A 99 10.83 -19.24 6.43
N VAL A 100 11.56 -18.38 5.74
CA VAL A 100 11.69 -16.95 6.08
C VAL A 100 11.21 -16.09 4.91
N ILE A 101 10.30 -15.14 5.18
CA ILE A 101 9.70 -14.28 4.18
C ILE A 101 10.06 -12.82 4.47
N GLY A 102 10.60 -12.10 3.50
CA GLY A 102 10.82 -10.67 3.55
C GLY A 102 9.77 -9.90 2.76
N CYS A 103 9.01 -9.02 3.42
CA CYS A 103 8.01 -8.18 2.76
C CYS A 103 8.45 -6.72 2.62
N GLY A 104 9.74 -6.43 2.79
CA GLY A 104 10.30 -5.10 2.65
C GLY A 104 10.58 -4.37 3.97
N GLY A 105 11.13 -3.17 3.83
CA GLY A 105 11.68 -2.42 4.95
C GLY A 105 13.09 -2.87 5.31
N TYR A 106 13.75 -2.09 6.18
CA TYR A 106 15.15 -2.36 6.58
C TYR A 106 15.30 -3.66 7.38
N VAL A 107 14.23 -4.10 8.03
CA VAL A 107 14.21 -5.32 8.85
C VAL A 107 14.41 -6.58 8.00
N SER A 108 13.84 -6.62 6.80
CA SER A 108 13.95 -7.78 5.91
C SER A 108 15.42 -8.09 5.55
N GLY A 109 16.27 -7.07 5.42
CA GLY A 109 17.67 -7.22 5.03
C GLY A 109 18.45 -8.25 5.85
N PRO A 110 18.69 -8.01 7.14
CA PRO A 110 19.48 -8.91 7.98
C PRO A 110 18.77 -10.23 8.25
N VAL A 111 17.44 -10.26 8.39
CA VAL A 111 16.67 -11.47 8.71
C VAL A 111 16.72 -12.46 7.56
N VAL A 112 16.34 -12.03 6.35
CA VAL A 112 16.34 -12.89 5.15
C VAL A 112 17.74 -13.31 4.76
N ARG A 113 18.72 -12.37 4.80
CA ARG A 113 20.11 -12.70 4.48
C ARG A 113 20.72 -13.72 5.46
N CYS A 114 20.35 -13.64 6.73
CA CYS A 114 20.78 -14.62 7.74
C CYS A 114 20.20 -16.01 7.42
N ALA A 115 18.90 -16.07 7.11
CA ALA A 115 18.23 -17.31 6.74
C ALA A 115 18.84 -17.95 5.49
N ALA A 116 19.05 -17.19 4.41
CA ALA A 116 19.69 -17.67 3.19
C ALA A 116 21.09 -18.26 3.45
N LYS A 117 21.91 -17.58 4.29
CA LYS A 117 23.23 -18.09 4.66
C LYS A 117 23.20 -19.35 5.54
N MET A 118 22.09 -19.60 6.23
CA MET A 118 21.89 -20.79 7.05
C MET A 118 21.25 -21.95 6.28
N GLY A 119 20.93 -21.76 4.98
CA GLY A 119 20.25 -22.78 4.15
C GLY A 119 18.79 -22.97 4.50
N ILE A 120 18.15 -21.98 5.15
CA ILE A 120 16.72 -21.97 5.44
C ILE A 120 16.01 -21.44 4.18
N HIS A 121 14.87 -22.01 3.80
CA HIS A 121 14.09 -21.52 2.67
C HIS A 121 13.72 -20.06 2.82
N THR A 122 13.83 -19.30 1.72
CA THR A 122 13.66 -17.86 1.71
C THR A 122 12.78 -17.37 0.58
N ALA A 123 11.91 -16.42 0.89
CA ALA A 123 11.07 -15.74 -0.08
C ALA A 123 11.09 -14.22 0.11
N LEU A 124 10.85 -13.48 -0.96
CA LEU A 124 10.61 -12.03 -0.91
C LEU A 124 9.26 -11.71 -1.54
N HIS A 125 8.60 -10.66 -1.04
CA HIS A 125 7.48 -10.02 -1.70
C HIS A 125 7.80 -8.55 -1.97
N GLU A 126 7.71 -8.12 -3.24
CA GLU A 126 7.90 -6.74 -3.67
C GLU A 126 6.58 -6.17 -4.16
N GLN A 127 6.12 -5.13 -3.51
CA GLN A 127 4.82 -4.50 -3.72
C GLN A 127 4.83 -3.46 -4.85
N ASN A 128 5.98 -2.88 -5.18
CA ASN A 128 6.08 -1.70 -6.02
C ASN A 128 6.60 -2.01 -7.42
N ALA A 129 6.20 -1.21 -8.40
CA ALA A 129 6.72 -1.25 -9.77
C ALA A 129 8.21 -0.84 -9.86
N PHE A 130 8.71 -0.11 -8.85
CA PHE A 130 10.13 0.14 -8.66
C PHE A 130 10.57 -0.47 -7.33
N PRO A 131 11.33 -1.59 -7.36
CA PRO A 131 11.69 -2.34 -6.16
C PRO A 131 12.54 -1.55 -5.18
N GLY A 132 12.28 -1.79 -3.88
CA GLY A 132 13.09 -1.25 -2.81
C GLY A 132 14.53 -1.78 -2.84
N VAL A 133 15.49 -0.96 -2.37
CA VAL A 133 16.92 -1.32 -2.35
C VAL A 133 17.17 -2.64 -1.62
N THR A 134 16.49 -2.87 -0.48
CA THR A 134 16.64 -4.11 0.30
C THR A 134 16.26 -5.34 -0.53
N ASN A 135 15.11 -5.31 -1.21
CA ASN A 135 14.65 -6.44 -2.03
C ASN A 135 15.57 -6.68 -3.23
N LYS A 136 16.06 -5.61 -3.89
CA LYS A 136 17.06 -5.75 -4.97
C LYS A 136 18.36 -6.44 -4.50
N LEU A 137 18.83 -6.10 -3.31
CA LEU A 137 20.05 -6.70 -2.75
C LEU A 137 19.87 -8.15 -2.30
N LEU A 138 18.65 -8.54 -1.93
CA LEU A 138 18.36 -9.90 -1.45
C LEU A 138 17.90 -10.85 -2.57
N ALA A 139 17.29 -10.33 -3.64
CA ALA A 139 16.68 -11.15 -4.68
C ALA A 139 17.60 -12.21 -5.30
N PRO A 140 18.91 -11.95 -5.54
CA PRO A 140 19.82 -12.98 -6.02
C PRO A 140 20.06 -14.13 -5.02
N ASP A 141 19.97 -13.84 -3.72
CA ASP A 141 20.34 -14.77 -2.64
C ASP A 141 19.19 -15.65 -2.14
N VAL A 142 17.92 -15.32 -2.48
CA VAL A 142 16.73 -16.04 -2.02
C VAL A 142 16.28 -17.12 -3.00
N ASP A 143 15.41 -18.03 -2.54
CA ASP A 143 14.89 -19.13 -3.37
C ASP A 143 13.82 -18.64 -4.35
N ILE A 144 12.92 -17.76 -3.90
CA ILE A 144 11.82 -17.24 -4.71
C ILE A 144 11.53 -15.76 -4.42
N VAL A 145 11.14 -15.01 -5.44
CA VAL A 145 10.69 -13.62 -5.33
C VAL A 145 9.30 -13.49 -5.91
N PHE A 146 8.39 -12.93 -5.14
CA PHE A 146 7.06 -12.55 -5.59
C PHE A 146 7.05 -11.06 -5.95
N ALA A 147 6.76 -10.74 -7.19
CA ALA A 147 6.58 -9.36 -7.65
C ALA A 147 5.10 -9.07 -7.83
N ALA A 148 4.65 -7.91 -7.35
CA ALA A 148 3.27 -7.50 -7.55
C ALA A 148 2.95 -7.17 -9.01
N VAL A 149 3.91 -6.59 -9.73
CA VAL A 149 3.71 -6.14 -11.11
C VAL A 149 4.87 -6.56 -12.01
N PRO A 150 4.63 -6.82 -13.32
CA PRO A 150 5.66 -7.21 -14.27
C PRO A 150 6.84 -6.23 -14.37
N ALA A 151 6.57 -4.92 -14.21
CA ALA A 151 7.58 -3.86 -14.28
C ALA A 151 8.70 -3.96 -13.22
N ALA A 152 8.50 -4.75 -12.15
CA ALA A 152 9.48 -4.98 -11.10
C ALA A 152 10.47 -6.10 -11.43
N VAL A 153 10.13 -7.05 -12.30
CA VAL A 153 10.86 -8.32 -12.50
C VAL A 153 12.34 -8.08 -12.86
N GLU A 154 12.58 -7.37 -13.96
CA GLU A 154 13.96 -7.08 -14.42
C GLU A 154 14.74 -6.23 -13.40
N LYS A 155 14.06 -5.29 -12.75
CA LYS A 155 14.68 -4.38 -11.78
C LYS A 155 15.09 -5.05 -10.47
N LEU A 156 14.51 -6.22 -10.16
CA LEU A 156 14.90 -7.05 -9.00
C LEU A 156 16.23 -7.77 -9.23
N GLY A 157 16.67 -7.94 -10.48
CA GLY A 157 17.95 -8.58 -10.80
C GLY A 157 17.96 -10.10 -10.63
N ALA A 158 16.80 -10.75 -10.50
CA ALA A 158 16.66 -12.19 -10.40
C ALA A 158 15.40 -12.70 -11.16
N PRO A 159 15.27 -12.41 -12.48
CA PRO A 159 14.05 -12.70 -13.22
C PRO A 159 13.70 -14.20 -13.24
N GLN A 160 14.68 -15.09 -13.22
CA GLN A 160 14.48 -16.55 -13.22
C GLN A 160 13.87 -17.10 -11.92
N LYS A 161 13.90 -16.33 -10.82
CA LYS A 161 13.33 -16.67 -9.52
C LYS A 161 12.10 -15.84 -9.19
N THR A 162 11.71 -14.91 -10.08
CA THR A 162 10.65 -13.95 -9.83
C THR A 162 9.34 -14.38 -10.49
N ILE A 163 8.29 -14.48 -9.70
CA ILE A 163 6.92 -14.81 -10.14
C ILE A 163 6.05 -13.57 -9.93
N VAL A 164 5.30 -13.17 -10.96
CA VAL A 164 4.32 -12.09 -10.85
C VAL A 164 3.04 -12.66 -10.25
N VAL A 165 2.65 -12.14 -9.09
CA VAL A 165 1.52 -12.66 -8.29
C VAL A 165 0.48 -11.60 -7.93
N GLY A 166 0.72 -10.33 -8.23
CA GLY A 166 -0.11 -9.22 -7.72
C GLY A 166 0.20 -8.83 -6.28
N ASN A 167 -0.40 -7.74 -5.82
CA ASN A 167 -0.38 -7.39 -4.40
C ASN A 167 -1.48 -8.14 -3.63
N PRO A 168 -1.23 -8.52 -2.38
CA PRO A 168 -2.25 -9.10 -1.51
C PRO A 168 -3.37 -8.10 -1.19
N VAL A 169 -4.52 -8.29 -1.80
CA VAL A 169 -5.73 -7.50 -1.52
C VAL A 169 -6.56 -8.22 -0.46
N ARG A 170 -7.10 -7.45 0.48
CA ARG A 170 -7.96 -7.98 1.54
C ARG A 170 -9.24 -8.59 0.96
N PRO A 171 -9.68 -9.78 1.42
CA PRO A 171 -10.88 -10.45 0.90
C PRO A 171 -12.14 -9.60 0.97
N GLU A 172 -12.24 -8.71 1.97
CA GLU A 172 -13.36 -7.80 2.18
C GLU A 172 -13.55 -6.86 0.98
N VAL A 173 -12.46 -6.43 0.31
CA VAL A 173 -12.53 -5.56 -0.89
C VAL A 173 -13.32 -6.24 -2.00
N PHE A 174 -13.04 -7.52 -2.27
CA PHE A 174 -13.76 -8.31 -3.29
C PHE A 174 -15.21 -8.57 -2.90
N THR A 175 -15.47 -8.77 -1.60
CA THR A 175 -16.83 -8.97 -1.09
C THR A 175 -17.65 -7.70 -1.25
N GLN A 176 -17.11 -6.56 -0.85
CA GLN A 176 -17.83 -5.29 -0.93
C GLN A 176 -17.99 -4.80 -2.38
N ALA A 177 -17.07 -5.13 -3.28
CA ALA A 177 -17.22 -4.83 -4.71
C ALA A 177 -18.53 -5.40 -5.30
N LYS A 178 -19.01 -6.55 -4.79
CA LYS A 178 -20.28 -7.19 -5.19
C LYS A 178 -21.51 -6.52 -4.57
N ASN A 179 -21.34 -5.76 -3.49
CA ASN A 179 -22.42 -5.13 -2.72
C ASN A 179 -22.60 -3.64 -3.10
N ARG A 180 -22.01 -3.18 -4.18
CA ARG A 180 -21.95 -1.78 -4.58
C ARG A 180 -23.28 -1.05 -4.49
N ASP A 181 -24.33 -1.60 -5.10
CA ASP A 181 -25.64 -0.92 -5.19
C ASP A 181 -26.29 -0.76 -3.81
N ALA A 182 -26.16 -1.77 -2.94
CA ALA A 182 -26.64 -1.71 -1.56
C ALA A 182 -25.86 -0.65 -0.75
N ILE A 183 -24.54 -0.56 -0.93
CA ILE A 183 -23.71 0.44 -0.24
C ILE A 183 -24.08 1.84 -0.74
N ARG A 184 -24.26 2.06 -2.04
CA ARG A 184 -24.68 3.34 -2.60
C ARG A 184 -26.04 3.78 -2.08
N ALA A 185 -26.99 2.84 -1.96
CA ALA A 185 -28.30 3.12 -1.37
C ALA A 185 -28.18 3.55 0.11
N GLN A 186 -27.34 2.89 0.92
CA GLN A 186 -27.08 3.26 2.31
C GLN A 186 -26.43 4.64 2.45
N LEU A 187 -25.58 5.01 1.51
CA LEU A 187 -24.94 6.34 1.44
C LEU A 187 -25.90 7.43 0.91
N GLY A 188 -27.10 7.07 0.46
CA GLY A 188 -28.03 8.03 -0.16
C GLY A 188 -27.47 8.61 -1.47
N ALA A 189 -26.58 7.88 -2.16
CA ALA A 189 -25.90 8.40 -3.34
C ALA A 189 -26.86 8.68 -4.51
N GLY A 190 -27.91 7.86 -4.68
CA GLY A 190 -28.80 7.93 -5.84
C GLY A 190 -28.02 7.84 -7.16
N ASP A 191 -28.36 8.71 -8.10
CA ASP A 191 -27.69 8.80 -9.41
C ASP A 191 -26.45 9.69 -9.40
N ARG A 192 -26.08 10.25 -8.24
CA ARG A 192 -24.90 11.13 -8.10
C ARG A 192 -23.62 10.34 -8.34
N THR A 193 -22.63 10.97 -8.96
CA THR A 193 -21.27 10.44 -8.99
C THR A 193 -20.67 10.43 -7.58
N VAL A 194 -20.18 9.27 -7.13
CA VAL A 194 -19.50 9.15 -5.84
C VAL A 194 -18.00 9.36 -6.03
N ILE A 195 -17.46 10.42 -5.43
CA ILE A 195 -16.04 10.71 -5.41
C ILE A 195 -15.50 10.37 -4.00
N LEU A 196 -14.43 9.59 -3.96
CA LEU A 196 -13.72 9.26 -2.72
C LEU A 196 -12.32 9.85 -2.77
N SER A 197 -11.94 10.67 -1.80
CA SER A 197 -10.61 11.28 -1.77
C SER A 197 -9.90 11.09 -0.42
N PHE A 198 -8.59 10.80 -0.45
CA PHE A 198 -7.78 10.62 0.74
C PHE A 198 -6.27 10.72 0.47
N GLY A 199 -5.53 11.21 1.47
CA GLY A 199 -4.07 11.34 1.44
C GLY A 199 -3.30 10.24 2.17
N GLY A 200 -3.99 9.20 2.68
CA GLY A 200 -3.46 8.17 3.58
C GLY A 200 -3.82 8.45 5.05
N SER A 201 -3.47 7.54 5.97
CA SER A 201 -3.89 7.56 7.39
C SER A 201 -3.46 8.83 8.16
N LEU A 202 -2.29 9.36 7.86
CA LEU A 202 -1.81 10.61 8.46
C LEU A 202 -2.33 11.86 7.73
N GLY A 203 -2.87 11.68 6.53
CA GLY A 203 -3.24 12.75 5.62
C GLY A 203 -2.07 13.22 4.76
N ALA A 204 -2.39 14.05 3.77
CA ALA A 204 -1.43 14.71 2.91
C ALA A 204 -1.87 16.16 2.71
N ARG A 205 -1.14 17.10 3.29
CA ARG A 205 -1.51 18.52 3.29
C ARG A 205 -1.87 19.02 1.91
N ARG A 206 -1.02 18.75 0.91
CA ARG A 206 -1.25 19.22 -0.47
C ARG A 206 -2.50 18.60 -1.11
N VAL A 207 -2.79 17.34 -0.81
CA VAL A 207 -4.03 16.67 -1.26
C VAL A 207 -5.25 17.36 -0.64
N ASN A 208 -5.23 17.60 0.68
CA ASN A 208 -6.34 18.26 1.36
C ASN A 208 -6.57 19.68 0.81
N GLU A 209 -5.51 20.46 0.54
CA GLU A 209 -5.61 21.81 -0.03
C GLU A 209 -6.36 21.81 -1.37
N VAL A 210 -5.95 20.96 -2.32
CA VAL A 210 -6.55 20.93 -3.65
C VAL A 210 -7.92 20.21 -3.69
N VAL A 211 -8.16 19.26 -2.78
CA VAL A 211 -9.50 18.68 -2.60
C VAL A 211 -10.46 19.73 -2.02
N GLY A 212 -10.01 20.63 -1.15
CA GLY A 212 -10.81 21.78 -0.73
C GLY A 212 -11.22 22.70 -1.89
N ASP A 213 -10.32 22.91 -2.89
CA ASP A 213 -10.67 23.64 -4.12
C ASP A 213 -11.74 22.89 -4.94
N LEU A 214 -11.59 21.56 -5.02
CA LEU A 214 -12.54 20.71 -5.74
C LEU A 214 -13.92 20.73 -5.07
N CYS A 215 -14.01 20.57 -3.74
CA CYS A 215 -15.26 20.62 -2.99
C CYS A 215 -15.98 21.97 -3.15
N ALA A 216 -15.23 23.07 -3.12
CA ALA A 216 -15.79 24.40 -3.36
C ALA A 216 -16.39 24.51 -4.76
N TRP A 217 -15.67 24.06 -5.81
CA TRP A 217 -16.16 24.02 -7.16
C TRP A 217 -17.41 23.14 -7.31
N GLU A 218 -17.40 21.93 -6.71
CA GLU A 218 -18.52 21.01 -6.76
C GLU A 218 -19.81 21.63 -6.21
N GLN A 219 -19.72 22.33 -5.08
CA GLN A 219 -20.88 22.96 -4.45
C GLN A 219 -21.31 24.26 -5.15
N HIS A 220 -20.37 25.14 -5.51
CA HIS A 220 -20.69 26.39 -6.21
C HIS A 220 -21.31 26.16 -7.58
N GLU A 221 -20.89 25.11 -8.29
CA GLU A 221 -21.42 24.72 -9.59
C GLU A 221 -22.57 23.71 -9.50
N HIS A 222 -23.06 23.41 -8.29
CA HIS A 222 -24.16 22.45 -8.04
C HIS A 222 -23.98 21.12 -8.77
N LYS A 223 -22.74 20.56 -8.74
CA LYS A 223 -22.46 19.29 -9.41
C LYS A 223 -23.22 18.13 -8.74
N PRO A 224 -23.77 17.17 -9.53
CA PRO A 224 -24.49 16.03 -8.98
C PRO A 224 -23.50 14.97 -8.45
N VAL A 225 -22.75 15.33 -7.41
CA VAL A 225 -21.75 14.46 -6.78
C VAL A 225 -22.09 14.22 -5.31
N LEU A 226 -21.61 13.09 -4.78
CA LEU A 226 -21.44 12.82 -3.36
C LEU A 226 -19.95 12.65 -3.12
N HIS A 227 -19.32 13.60 -2.48
CA HIS A 227 -17.89 13.57 -2.18
C HIS A 227 -17.64 13.07 -0.76
N LEU A 228 -16.84 12.01 -0.63
CA LEU A 228 -16.40 11.43 0.63
C LEU A 228 -14.92 11.72 0.79
N HIS A 229 -14.52 12.54 1.78
CA HIS A 229 -13.13 12.94 1.98
C HIS A 229 -12.58 12.47 3.33
N ALA A 230 -11.36 11.89 3.32
CA ALA A 230 -10.60 11.62 4.53
C ALA A 230 -9.40 12.55 4.63
N THR A 231 -9.43 13.44 5.61
CA THR A 231 -8.39 14.45 5.86
C THR A 231 -7.08 13.85 6.38
N GLY A 232 -7.17 12.67 7.07
CA GLY A 232 -6.10 12.13 7.87
C GLY A 232 -5.88 12.91 9.17
N GLN A 233 -5.17 12.30 10.10
CA GLN A 233 -4.96 12.82 11.46
C GLN A 233 -4.49 14.28 11.51
N TYR A 234 -3.56 14.67 10.63
CA TYR A 234 -3.00 16.02 10.63
C TYR A 234 -3.73 17.01 9.72
N GLY A 235 -4.80 16.57 9.05
CA GLY A 235 -5.52 17.38 8.08
C GLY A 235 -6.81 18.01 8.59
N VAL A 236 -7.32 17.59 9.74
CA VAL A 236 -8.65 17.99 10.25
C VAL A 236 -8.80 19.50 10.37
N GLN A 237 -7.88 20.16 11.06
CA GLN A 237 -7.96 21.62 11.25
C GLN A 237 -7.78 22.39 9.94
N LEU A 238 -6.81 21.96 9.13
CA LEU A 238 -6.58 22.55 7.81
C LEU A 238 -7.86 22.51 6.95
N PHE A 239 -8.56 21.38 6.95
CA PHE A 239 -9.74 21.23 6.09
C PHE A 239 -10.91 22.10 6.57
N LYS A 240 -11.12 22.24 7.89
CA LYS A 240 -12.08 23.19 8.47
C LYS A 240 -11.77 24.64 8.12
N ASP A 241 -10.50 25.01 8.12
CA ASP A 241 -10.08 26.36 7.72
C ASP A 241 -10.37 26.59 6.21
N LEU A 242 -10.18 25.55 5.36
CA LEU A 242 -10.50 25.61 3.94
C LEU A 242 -12.02 25.74 3.69
N GLU A 243 -12.87 25.04 4.45
CA GLU A 243 -14.33 25.18 4.37
C GLU A 243 -14.75 26.65 4.55
N GLN A 244 -14.22 27.29 5.59
CA GLN A 244 -14.53 28.71 5.86
C GLN A 244 -13.97 29.64 4.78
N GLN A 245 -12.72 29.43 4.36
CA GLN A 245 -12.02 30.30 3.39
C GLN A 245 -12.62 30.22 1.99
N LYS A 246 -13.09 29.03 1.59
CA LYS A 246 -13.56 28.76 0.21
C LYS A 246 -15.06 28.66 0.08
N GLY A 247 -15.82 28.79 1.18
CA GLY A 247 -17.26 28.87 1.18
C GLY A 247 -17.97 27.57 0.78
N PHE A 248 -17.44 26.43 1.21
CA PHE A 248 -18.14 25.14 1.12
C PHE A 248 -18.35 24.55 2.50
N ALA A 249 -19.24 23.56 2.64
CA ALA A 249 -19.56 22.96 3.93
C ALA A 249 -19.96 21.47 3.80
N GLU A 250 -19.74 20.73 4.90
CA GLU A 250 -20.31 19.39 5.03
C GLU A 250 -21.85 19.40 4.93
N GLY A 251 -22.40 18.33 4.35
CA GLY A 251 -23.84 18.18 4.14
C GLY A 251 -24.15 17.02 3.20
N ASP A 252 -25.29 17.07 2.53
CA ASP A 252 -25.79 15.99 1.66
C ASP A 252 -24.87 15.64 0.49
N SER A 253 -24.03 16.58 0.04
CA SER A 253 -23.09 16.38 -1.08
C SER A 253 -21.65 16.16 -0.67
N LEU A 254 -21.30 16.46 0.58
CA LEU A 254 -19.93 16.35 1.12
C LEU A 254 -19.91 15.75 2.52
N VAL A 255 -19.22 14.64 2.69
CA VAL A 255 -18.97 14.00 3.99
C VAL A 255 -17.46 13.99 4.25
N VAL A 256 -17.05 14.63 5.35
CA VAL A 256 -15.64 14.71 5.74
C VAL A 256 -15.39 13.85 6.98
N LYS A 257 -14.31 13.09 6.97
CA LYS A 257 -13.89 12.26 8.11
C LYS A 257 -12.38 12.41 8.32
N GLU A 258 -11.97 12.30 9.58
CA GLU A 258 -10.55 12.19 9.88
C GLU A 258 -9.97 10.88 9.30
N TYR A 259 -10.66 9.78 9.52
CA TYR A 259 -10.26 8.45 9.09
C TYR A 259 -11.46 7.63 8.62
N ILE A 260 -11.26 6.83 7.57
CA ILE A 260 -12.27 5.91 7.03
C ILE A 260 -11.96 4.49 7.49
N ASN A 261 -12.80 3.96 8.39
CA ASN A 261 -12.65 2.59 8.90
C ASN A 261 -13.19 1.54 7.93
N ASN A 262 -14.20 1.88 7.16
CA ASN A 262 -14.87 1.03 6.18
C ASN A 262 -14.42 1.29 4.74
N MET A 263 -13.12 1.45 4.53
CA MET A 263 -12.54 1.76 3.21
C MET A 263 -12.98 0.79 2.10
N PRO A 264 -13.08 -0.55 2.29
CA PRO A 264 -13.57 -1.47 1.27
C PRO A 264 -14.97 -1.13 0.74
N GLU A 265 -15.88 -0.70 1.62
CA GLU A 265 -17.22 -0.29 1.24
C GLU A 265 -17.21 0.99 0.40
N LEU A 266 -16.45 2.00 0.84
CA LEU A 266 -16.39 3.27 0.13
C LEU A 266 -15.66 3.16 -1.22
N LEU A 267 -14.63 2.33 -1.31
CA LEU A 267 -14.00 2.00 -2.60
C LEU A 267 -15.00 1.31 -3.54
N ALA A 268 -15.83 0.40 -3.03
CA ALA A 268 -16.86 -0.27 -3.81
C ALA A 268 -17.93 0.71 -4.32
N ALA A 269 -18.34 1.68 -3.50
CA ALA A 269 -19.36 2.68 -3.85
C ALA A 269 -18.85 3.74 -4.83
N ALA A 270 -17.57 4.09 -4.78
CA ALA A 270 -16.97 5.16 -5.56
C ALA A 270 -17.08 4.94 -7.09
N ASP A 271 -17.16 6.03 -7.82
CA ASP A 271 -17.01 6.10 -9.27
C ASP A 271 -15.62 6.63 -9.64
N LEU A 272 -15.12 7.56 -8.83
CA LEU A 272 -13.80 8.17 -8.96
C LEU A 272 -13.08 8.19 -7.61
N VAL A 273 -11.80 7.81 -7.60
CA VAL A 273 -10.96 7.88 -6.41
C VAL A 273 -9.82 8.85 -6.64
N ILE A 274 -9.59 9.77 -5.70
CA ILE A 274 -8.47 10.72 -5.71
C ILE A 274 -7.56 10.38 -4.53
N SER A 275 -6.34 9.89 -4.80
CA SER A 275 -5.49 9.42 -3.70
C SER A 275 -4.00 9.48 -4.00
N ARG A 276 -3.19 9.20 -2.98
CA ARG A 276 -1.78 8.84 -3.15
C ARG A 276 -1.66 7.47 -3.84
N ALA A 277 -0.53 7.23 -4.52
CA ALA A 277 -0.29 6.01 -5.30
C ALA A 277 0.48 4.94 -4.50
N GLY A 278 -0.01 4.62 -3.30
CA GLY A 278 0.49 3.49 -2.53
C GLY A 278 0.14 2.16 -3.20
N ALA A 279 1.08 1.22 -3.27
CA ALA A 279 0.92 -0.02 -4.01
C ALA A 279 -0.33 -0.83 -3.64
N LEU A 280 -0.68 -0.91 -2.34
CA LEU A 280 -1.89 -1.59 -1.89
C LEU A 280 -3.17 -0.85 -2.26
N THR A 281 -3.15 0.49 -2.19
CA THR A 281 -4.29 1.30 -2.64
C THR A 281 -4.58 1.05 -4.11
N LEU A 282 -3.54 1.00 -4.95
CA LEU A 282 -3.71 0.73 -6.38
C LEU A 282 -4.27 -0.69 -6.63
N ALA A 283 -3.76 -1.69 -5.92
CA ALA A 283 -4.30 -3.05 -6.01
C ALA A 283 -5.77 -3.13 -5.55
N GLU A 284 -6.16 -2.39 -4.53
CA GLU A 284 -7.57 -2.29 -4.11
C GLU A 284 -8.43 -1.58 -5.17
N LEU A 285 -7.91 -0.53 -5.83
CA LEU A 285 -8.58 0.15 -6.95
C LEU A 285 -8.76 -0.78 -8.16
N GLU A 286 -7.74 -1.55 -8.48
CA GLU A 286 -7.78 -2.59 -9.52
C GLU A 286 -8.84 -3.65 -9.19
N ALA A 287 -8.84 -4.15 -7.94
CA ALA A 287 -9.78 -5.17 -7.49
C ALA A 287 -11.24 -4.73 -7.57
N VAL A 288 -11.54 -3.47 -7.22
CA VAL A 288 -12.91 -2.93 -7.32
C VAL A 288 -13.22 -2.33 -8.69
N GLY A 289 -12.23 -2.15 -9.58
CA GLY A 289 -12.39 -1.58 -10.91
C GLY A 289 -12.84 -0.10 -10.87
N ARG A 290 -12.04 0.79 -10.28
CA ARG A 290 -12.38 2.21 -10.14
C ARG A 290 -11.43 3.11 -10.90
N ALA A 291 -11.99 4.14 -11.53
CA ALA A 291 -11.24 5.24 -12.12
C ALA A 291 -10.49 6.00 -11.03
N ALA A 292 -9.30 6.51 -11.31
CA ALA A 292 -8.53 7.25 -10.33
C ALA A 292 -7.86 8.51 -10.88
N VAL A 293 -7.74 9.53 -10.01
CA VAL A 293 -6.73 10.58 -10.11
C VAL A 293 -5.67 10.30 -9.05
N LEU A 294 -4.46 10.01 -9.49
CA LEU A 294 -3.37 9.59 -8.62
C LEU A 294 -2.37 10.74 -8.44
N ILE A 295 -2.09 11.04 -7.18
CA ILE A 295 -1.15 12.09 -6.77
C ILE A 295 0.02 11.42 -6.05
N PRO A 296 1.08 11.00 -6.76
CA PRO A 296 2.23 10.34 -6.15
C PRO A 296 2.88 11.20 -5.08
N SER A 297 3.23 10.62 -3.93
CA SER A 297 3.96 11.34 -2.90
C SER A 297 5.43 11.52 -3.32
N PRO A 298 5.99 12.75 -3.26
CA PRO A 298 7.40 12.98 -3.54
C PRO A 298 8.32 12.55 -2.38
N ASN A 299 7.74 12.27 -1.20
CA ASN A 299 8.48 11.99 0.02
C ASN A 299 8.74 10.49 0.27
N VAL A 300 8.58 9.66 -0.76
CA VAL A 300 8.81 8.21 -0.67
C VAL A 300 10.18 7.81 -1.24
N ALA A 301 10.66 6.64 -0.83
CA ALA A 301 11.93 6.11 -1.33
C ALA A 301 11.84 5.79 -2.83
N GLU A 302 12.92 6.09 -3.58
CA GLU A 302 13.04 5.74 -5.01
C GLU A 302 11.88 6.22 -5.90
N ASN A 303 11.10 7.23 -5.43
CA ASN A 303 9.91 7.74 -6.13
C ASN A 303 8.92 6.62 -6.55
N HIS A 304 8.85 5.55 -5.75
CA HIS A 304 8.11 4.33 -6.13
C HIS A 304 6.62 4.60 -6.39
N GLN A 305 5.99 5.58 -5.70
CA GLN A 305 4.59 5.91 -5.96
C GLN A 305 4.36 6.47 -7.37
N TYR A 306 5.31 7.22 -7.92
CA TYR A 306 5.23 7.68 -9.31
C TYR A 306 5.22 6.47 -10.27
N TYR A 307 6.15 5.55 -10.10
CA TYR A 307 6.22 4.37 -10.96
C TYR A 307 4.97 3.48 -10.84
N ASN A 308 4.45 3.32 -9.63
CA ASN A 308 3.18 2.60 -9.40
C ASN A 308 2.01 3.28 -10.14
N ALA A 309 1.86 4.61 -9.99
CA ALA A 309 0.79 5.37 -10.66
C ALA A 309 0.87 5.28 -12.18
N MET A 310 2.09 5.28 -12.74
CA MET A 310 2.31 5.20 -14.18
C MET A 310 1.87 3.87 -14.79
N GLU A 311 1.85 2.78 -14.02
CA GLU A 311 1.32 1.49 -14.53
C GLU A 311 -0.20 1.60 -14.78
N LEU A 312 -0.96 2.23 -13.87
CA LEU A 312 -2.40 2.47 -14.07
C LEU A 312 -2.66 3.49 -15.18
N GLN A 313 -1.83 4.55 -15.27
CA GLN A 313 -1.96 5.54 -16.34
C GLN A 313 -1.72 4.92 -17.72
N LYS A 314 -0.69 4.10 -17.89
CA LYS A 314 -0.40 3.38 -19.15
C LYS A 314 -1.56 2.48 -19.57
N ALA A 315 -2.24 1.86 -18.62
CA ALA A 315 -3.41 1.03 -18.85
C ALA A 315 -4.68 1.86 -19.14
N GLY A 316 -4.64 3.19 -19.04
CA GLY A 316 -5.80 4.04 -19.16
C GLY A 316 -6.80 3.94 -17.99
N ALA A 317 -6.32 3.51 -16.81
CA ALA A 317 -7.10 3.34 -15.59
C ALA A 317 -7.04 4.57 -14.67
N ALA A 318 -6.04 5.43 -14.83
CA ALA A 318 -5.84 6.60 -13.99
C ALA A 318 -5.30 7.80 -14.77
N VAL A 319 -5.54 9.00 -14.21
CA VAL A 319 -4.82 10.24 -14.55
C VAL A 319 -3.81 10.50 -13.42
N VAL A 320 -2.55 10.75 -13.77
CA VAL A 320 -1.49 11.03 -12.79
C VAL A 320 -1.17 12.52 -12.79
N ILE A 321 -1.18 13.14 -11.61
CA ILE A 321 -0.77 14.52 -11.39
C ILE A 321 0.37 14.50 -10.36
N GLU A 322 1.60 14.82 -10.78
CA GLU A 322 2.71 14.95 -9.84
C GLU A 322 2.48 16.14 -8.90
N GLU A 323 2.91 16.02 -7.65
CA GLU A 323 2.66 17.06 -6.63
C GLU A 323 3.26 18.44 -7.01
N LYS A 324 4.35 18.47 -7.79
CA LYS A 324 4.96 19.73 -8.30
C LYS A 324 4.04 20.47 -9.27
N ASP A 325 3.18 19.76 -9.99
CA ASP A 325 2.26 20.29 -11.00
C ASP A 325 0.81 20.39 -10.48
N LEU A 326 0.61 20.01 -9.21
CA LEU A 326 -0.70 19.93 -8.59
C LEU A 326 -1.15 21.32 -8.12
N THR A 327 -2.22 21.82 -8.72
CA THR A 327 -2.96 23.02 -8.27
C THR A 327 -4.44 22.67 -8.13
N GLY A 328 -5.20 23.47 -7.36
CA GLY A 328 -6.65 23.32 -7.28
C GLY A 328 -7.32 23.38 -8.64
N GLU A 329 -6.93 24.39 -9.46
CA GLU A 329 -7.41 24.55 -10.84
C GLU A 329 -7.14 23.30 -11.70
N LYS A 330 -5.92 22.74 -11.62
CA LYS A 330 -5.55 21.53 -12.36
C LYS A 330 -6.38 20.32 -11.95
N LEU A 331 -6.62 20.15 -10.64
CA LEU A 331 -7.47 19.04 -10.16
C LEU A 331 -8.93 19.23 -10.62
N VAL A 332 -9.48 20.42 -10.45
CA VAL A 332 -10.85 20.76 -10.90
C VAL A 332 -11.01 20.52 -12.39
N GLN A 333 -10.08 21.02 -13.21
CA GLN A 333 -10.10 20.79 -14.66
C GLN A 333 -10.08 19.29 -14.98
N THR A 334 -9.16 18.53 -14.38
CA THR A 334 -9.05 17.08 -14.63
C THR A 334 -10.33 16.35 -14.25
N VAL A 335 -10.89 16.60 -13.07
CA VAL A 335 -12.13 15.97 -12.62
C VAL A 335 -13.31 16.40 -13.48
N SER A 336 -13.42 17.68 -13.83
CA SER A 336 -14.49 18.18 -14.72
C SER A 336 -14.46 17.50 -16.10
N GLU A 337 -13.29 17.36 -16.70
CA GLU A 337 -13.12 16.64 -17.97
C GLU A 337 -13.55 15.16 -17.86
N MET A 338 -13.21 14.49 -16.75
CA MET A 338 -13.61 13.09 -16.52
C MET A 338 -15.13 12.94 -16.32
N LEU A 339 -15.75 13.88 -15.61
CA LEU A 339 -17.19 13.85 -15.32
C LEU A 339 -18.05 14.19 -16.55
N THR A 340 -17.56 15.05 -17.45
CA THR A 340 -18.31 15.50 -18.63
C THR A 340 -18.24 14.54 -19.81
N GLN A 341 -17.31 13.58 -19.82
CA GLN A 341 -17.19 12.57 -20.88
C GLN A 341 -18.05 11.34 -20.55
N PRO A 342 -19.13 11.07 -21.33
CA PRO A 342 -19.99 9.93 -21.06
C PRO A 342 -19.24 8.60 -21.07
N GLY A 343 -19.42 7.81 -20.03
CA GLY A 343 -18.80 6.48 -19.91
C GLY A 343 -17.30 6.47 -19.57
N LYS A 344 -16.64 7.63 -19.44
CA LYS A 344 -15.19 7.72 -19.18
C LYS A 344 -14.78 7.03 -17.89
N LEU A 345 -15.45 7.30 -16.78
CA LEU A 345 -15.16 6.65 -15.49
C LEU A 345 -15.37 5.13 -15.57
N ALA A 346 -16.41 4.68 -16.26
CA ALA A 346 -16.67 3.25 -16.42
C ALA A 346 -15.60 2.56 -17.30
N GLU A 347 -15.12 3.21 -18.35
CA GLU A 347 -14.01 2.74 -19.18
C GLU A 347 -12.73 2.59 -18.34
N MET A 348 -12.34 3.65 -17.63
CA MET A 348 -11.16 3.65 -16.77
C MET A 348 -11.27 2.60 -15.67
N GLY A 349 -12.46 2.40 -15.09
CA GLY A 349 -12.72 1.35 -14.12
C GLY A 349 -12.55 -0.06 -14.71
N ARG A 350 -13.00 -0.33 -15.92
CA ARG A 350 -12.74 -1.61 -16.62
C ARG A 350 -11.26 -1.82 -16.87
N ASN A 351 -10.55 -0.78 -17.25
CA ASN A 351 -9.10 -0.84 -17.45
C ASN A 351 -8.38 -1.15 -16.13
N ALA A 352 -8.76 -0.53 -15.02
CA ALA A 352 -8.24 -0.86 -13.69
C ALA A 352 -8.51 -2.33 -13.34
N ARG A 353 -9.75 -2.79 -13.56
CA ARG A 353 -10.14 -4.18 -13.24
C ARG A 353 -9.34 -5.21 -14.04
N SER A 354 -8.94 -4.91 -15.25
CA SER A 354 -8.13 -5.81 -16.09
C SER A 354 -6.70 -6.04 -15.56
N LEU A 355 -6.22 -5.18 -14.66
CA LEU A 355 -4.90 -5.31 -14.02
C LEU A 355 -4.96 -6.15 -12.74
N SER A 356 -6.15 -6.38 -12.18
CA SER A 356 -6.30 -7.08 -10.90
C SER A 356 -5.87 -8.54 -10.96
N VAL A 357 -5.16 -8.98 -9.92
CA VAL A 357 -4.80 -10.37 -9.68
C VAL A 357 -5.55 -10.85 -8.44
N ASP A 358 -6.72 -11.45 -8.63
CA ASP A 358 -7.65 -11.77 -7.55
C ASP A 358 -7.18 -12.92 -6.65
N ASP A 359 -6.37 -13.83 -7.19
CA ASP A 359 -5.84 -15.03 -6.54
C ASP A 359 -4.40 -14.87 -6.02
N SER A 360 -3.94 -13.61 -5.86
CA SER A 360 -2.58 -13.27 -5.40
C SER A 360 -2.18 -14.05 -4.14
N LEU A 361 -3.02 -14.04 -3.11
CA LEU A 361 -2.74 -14.71 -1.83
C LEU A 361 -2.68 -16.24 -1.97
N ASP A 362 -3.56 -16.82 -2.77
CA ASP A 362 -3.60 -18.27 -2.99
C ASP A 362 -2.37 -18.73 -3.78
N ARG A 363 -1.93 -17.96 -4.79
CA ARG A 363 -0.67 -18.21 -5.54
C ARG A 363 0.55 -18.15 -4.64
N ILE A 364 0.65 -17.11 -3.80
CA ILE A 364 1.77 -16.95 -2.86
C ILE A 364 1.79 -18.14 -1.90
N ALA A 365 0.66 -18.45 -1.25
CA ALA A 365 0.60 -19.54 -0.28
C ALA A 365 0.94 -20.90 -0.91
N ALA A 366 0.41 -21.21 -2.10
CA ALA A 366 0.71 -22.44 -2.81
C ALA A 366 2.20 -22.59 -3.14
N ALA A 367 2.82 -21.52 -3.68
CA ALA A 367 4.24 -21.54 -4.03
C ALA A 367 5.15 -21.68 -2.80
N LEU A 368 4.80 -21.05 -1.66
CA LEU A 368 5.56 -21.16 -0.41
C LEU A 368 5.44 -22.56 0.19
N LEU A 369 4.25 -23.17 0.18
CA LEU A 369 4.07 -24.54 0.64
C LEU A 369 4.79 -25.58 -0.24
N GLU A 370 4.84 -25.34 -1.56
CA GLU A 370 5.60 -26.19 -2.47
C GLU A 370 7.11 -26.06 -2.25
N LEU A 371 7.60 -24.83 -1.98
CA LEU A 371 9.01 -24.59 -1.70
C LEU A 371 9.50 -25.41 -0.50
N VAL A 372 8.72 -25.40 0.61
CA VAL A 372 9.09 -26.13 1.84
C VAL A 372 8.96 -27.66 1.69
N LYS A 373 8.07 -28.15 0.80
CA LYS A 373 7.91 -29.60 0.57
C LYS A 373 9.03 -30.22 -0.27
N LYS A 374 9.76 -29.42 -1.02
CA LYS A 374 10.87 -29.89 -1.89
C LYS A 374 12.18 -30.12 -1.13
N ALA A 375 12.21 -29.85 0.17
CA ALA A 375 13.30 -30.17 1.09
C ALA A 375 13.10 -31.57 1.66
#